data_fa09317267d815b74034e26f7f71a84a
#
_entry.id   fa09317267d815b74034e26f7f71a84a
#
_cell.length_a   1.000
_cell.length_b   1.000
_cell.length_c   1.000
_cell.angle_alpha   90.00
_cell.angle_beta   90.00
_cell.angle_gamma   90.00
#
_symmetry.space_group_name_H-M   'P 1'
#
loop_
_entity.id
_entity.type
_entity.pdbx_description
1 polymer ?
#
loop_
_entity_poly.entity_id
_entity_poly.type
_entity_poly.pdbx_seq_one_letter_code
_entity_poly.pdbx_strand_id
1 'polypeptide(L)'
;MILSPSFASKIAVATKVKGVAEILKTEAKNFTLLKSGTILDDGDKIRTGKSGFVAIIFIDDKSILKIKENSEAVITGKKTKKSISKKINMDGGTIRASITKQNVDFVIQTPTSVASVKGTDFWMLVDELLGDQIIGLEGQVSLVNTETGQEVLVSTGMTGSSTPDGQVGISQTDESSIPEDPSDESQEGSSQVKIYLEGPNGEQKVFIIEYQ
;
A
#
# COMPACT_ATOMS: atom_id res chain seq x y z
N MET A 1 26.12 27.79 3.92
CA MET A 1 25.40 26.54 4.23
C MET A 1 24.62 26.14 2.98
N ILE A 2 25.13 25.21 2.20
CA ILE A 2 24.53 24.80 0.93
C ILE A 2 23.47 23.74 1.31
N LEU A 3 22.17 24.09 1.24
CA LEU A 3 21.11 23.11 1.30
C LEU A 3 21.18 22.28 0.00
N SER A 4 21.68 21.06 0.11
CA SER A 4 21.52 20.09 -0.96
C SER A 4 20.02 19.80 -1.13
N PRO A 5 19.45 19.89 -2.34
CA PRO A 5 18.07 19.49 -2.56
C PRO A 5 17.96 18.00 -2.23
N SER A 6 17.14 17.68 -1.24
CA SER A 6 16.74 16.29 -0.97
C SER A 6 15.82 15.88 -2.11
N PHE A 7 16.37 15.16 -3.10
CA PHE A 7 15.51 14.54 -4.12
C PHE A 7 14.71 13.43 -3.46
N ALA A 8 13.42 13.64 -3.35
CA ALA A 8 12.50 12.59 -2.89
C ALA A 8 12.71 11.31 -3.71
N SER A 9 12.83 10.18 -3.03
CA SER A 9 13.15 8.90 -3.69
C SER A 9 11.90 8.34 -4.34
N LYS A 10 11.93 8.12 -5.66
CA LYS A 10 10.87 7.42 -6.40
C LYS A 10 10.75 6.00 -5.89
N ILE A 11 9.56 5.59 -5.43
CA ILE A 11 9.34 4.31 -4.76
C ILE A 11 8.26 3.45 -5.41
N ALA A 12 7.24 4.08 -6.01
CA ALA A 12 6.13 3.35 -6.61
C ALA A 12 5.54 4.10 -7.81
N VAL A 13 4.61 3.47 -8.50
CA VAL A 13 3.84 4.05 -9.62
C VAL A 13 2.38 3.68 -9.48
N ALA A 14 1.48 4.65 -9.67
CA ALA A 14 0.04 4.40 -9.80
C ALA A 14 -0.23 3.74 -11.16
N THR A 15 -0.64 2.47 -11.16
CA THR A 15 -0.89 1.70 -12.38
C THR A 15 -2.34 1.78 -12.84
N LYS A 16 -3.29 1.86 -11.88
CA LYS A 16 -4.72 1.97 -12.16
C LYS A 16 -5.34 2.99 -11.21
N VAL A 17 -6.16 3.85 -11.74
CA VAL A 17 -6.93 4.84 -10.97
C VAL A 17 -8.36 4.84 -11.48
N LYS A 18 -9.35 4.69 -10.59
CA LYS A 18 -10.77 4.78 -10.89
C LYS A 18 -11.42 5.79 -9.94
N GLY A 19 -12.50 6.43 -10.37
CA GLY A 19 -13.26 7.37 -9.55
C GLY A 19 -12.42 8.55 -9.06
N VAL A 20 -12.74 9.05 -7.87
CA VAL A 20 -12.04 10.19 -7.26
C VAL A 20 -10.84 9.69 -6.46
N ALA A 21 -9.65 10.04 -6.91
CA ALA A 21 -8.41 9.80 -6.20
C ALA A 21 -7.48 11.01 -6.31
N GLU A 22 -6.84 11.34 -5.22
CA GLU A 22 -5.98 12.51 -5.11
C GLU A 22 -4.66 12.16 -4.44
N ILE A 23 -3.63 12.91 -4.77
CA ILE A 23 -2.31 12.79 -4.20
C ILE A 23 -1.85 14.13 -3.61
N LEU A 24 -1.27 14.08 -2.42
CA LEU A 24 -0.51 15.15 -1.82
C LEU A 24 0.96 14.75 -1.87
N LYS A 25 1.73 15.43 -2.70
CA LYS A 25 3.18 15.26 -2.77
C LYS A 25 3.83 15.77 -1.48
N THR A 26 4.90 15.10 -1.03
CA THR A 26 5.60 15.39 0.24
C THR A 26 5.92 16.87 0.45
N GLU A 27 6.29 17.60 -0.62
CA GLU A 27 6.63 19.03 -0.54
C GLU A 27 5.45 19.95 -0.92
N ALA A 28 4.28 19.40 -1.27
CA ALA A 28 3.12 20.17 -1.69
C ALA A 28 2.20 20.51 -0.50
N LYS A 29 1.44 21.60 -0.66
CA LYS A 29 0.45 22.02 0.34
C LYS A 29 -0.97 21.58 0.02
N ASN A 30 -1.23 21.22 -1.24
CA ASN A 30 -2.57 20.91 -1.72
C ASN A 30 -2.58 19.56 -2.44
N PHE A 31 -3.69 18.85 -2.28
CA PHE A 31 -3.98 17.66 -3.05
C PHE A 31 -4.20 18.00 -4.52
N THR A 32 -3.77 17.12 -5.39
CA THR A 32 -4.01 17.15 -6.82
C THR A 32 -4.60 15.83 -7.30
N LEU A 33 -5.29 15.82 -8.44
CA LEU A 33 -5.85 14.59 -8.99
C LEU A 33 -4.73 13.59 -9.29
N LEU A 34 -4.90 12.38 -8.78
CA LEU A 34 -4.03 11.26 -9.09
C LEU A 34 -4.44 10.64 -10.44
N LYS A 35 -3.47 10.31 -11.27
CA LYS A 35 -3.68 9.68 -12.58
C LYS A 35 -2.82 8.43 -12.70
N SER A 36 -3.25 7.47 -13.50
CA SER A 36 -2.39 6.34 -13.89
C SER A 36 -1.10 6.84 -14.54
N GLY A 37 0.03 6.20 -14.22
CA GLY A 37 1.37 6.63 -14.60
C GLY A 37 2.01 7.63 -13.63
N THR A 38 1.29 8.14 -12.62
CA THR A 38 1.88 9.03 -11.62
C THR A 38 2.93 8.28 -10.80
N ILE A 39 4.15 8.83 -10.76
CA ILE A 39 5.24 8.30 -9.93
C ILE A 39 5.05 8.82 -8.51
N LEU A 40 5.15 7.89 -7.53
CA LEU A 40 5.10 8.20 -6.12
C LEU A 40 6.52 8.31 -5.56
N ASP A 41 6.71 9.35 -4.77
CA ASP A 41 7.93 9.58 -4.02
C ASP A 41 7.72 9.20 -2.55
N ASP A 42 8.82 9.08 -1.80
CA ASP A 42 8.79 8.83 -0.36
C ASP A 42 7.99 9.91 0.38
N GLY A 43 7.00 9.50 1.16
CA GLY A 43 6.14 10.37 1.95
C GLY A 43 4.91 10.92 1.21
N ASP A 44 4.68 10.54 -0.04
CA ASP A 44 3.46 10.94 -0.76
C ASP A 44 2.22 10.35 -0.09
N LYS A 45 1.16 11.15 0.00
CA LYS A 45 -0.13 10.79 0.59
C LYS A 45 -1.18 10.62 -0.50
N ILE A 46 -1.86 9.49 -0.49
CA ILE A 46 -2.99 9.19 -1.39
C ILE A 46 -4.27 9.22 -0.57
N ARG A 47 -5.32 9.81 -1.12
CA ARG A 47 -6.68 9.65 -0.61
C ARG A 47 -7.63 9.30 -1.74
N THR A 48 -8.60 8.46 -1.44
CA THR A 48 -9.67 8.06 -2.34
C THR A 48 -11.02 8.53 -1.80
N GLY A 49 -11.85 9.05 -2.67
CA GLY A 49 -13.24 9.39 -2.35
C GLY A 49 -14.18 8.22 -2.58
N LYS A 50 -15.47 8.50 -2.55
CA LYS A 50 -16.52 7.52 -2.88
C LYS A 50 -16.29 6.95 -4.28
N SER A 51 -16.35 5.64 -4.41
CA SER A 51 -16.04 4.88 -5.63
C SER A 51 -14.62 5.12 -6.16
N GLY A 52 -13.73 5.67 -5.33
CA GLY A 52 -12.32 5.85 -5.66
C GLY A 52 -11.54 4.55 -5.52
N PHE A 53 -10.57 4.34 -6.41
CA PHE A 53 -9.69 3.19 -6.35
C PHE A 53 -8.33 3.54 -6.94
N VAL A 54 -7.26 3.08 -6.29
CA VAL A 54 -5.89 3.24 -6.77
C VAL A 54 -5.15 1.92 -6.61
N ALA A 55 -4.51 1.45 -7.69
CA ALA A 55 -3.50 0.42 -7.59
C ALA A 55 -2.12 1.05 -7.81
N ILE A 56 -1.19 0.78 -6.91
CA ILE A 56 0.22 1.18 -7.05
C ILE A 56 1.11 -0.06 -7.08
N ILE A 57 2.20 0.02 -7.83
CA ILE A 57 3.23 -1.00 -7.89
C ILE A 57 4.55 -0.42 -7.40
N PHE A 58 5.23 -1.12 -6.52
CA PHE A 58 6.57 -0.74 -6.05
C PHE A 58 7.62 -1.09 -7.10
N ILE A 59 8.55 -0.16 -7.34
CA ILE A 59 9.49 -0.27 -8.48
C ILE A 59 10.61 -1.29 -8.29
N ASP A 60 10.90 -1.68 -7.05
CA ASP A 60 12.00 -2.58 -6.72
C ASP A 60 11.63 -4.07 -6.80
N ASP A 61 10.46 -4.44 -6.29
CA ASP A 61 10.06 -5.84 -6.12
C ASP A 61 8.71 -6.18 -6.76
N LYS A 62 8.05 -5.19 -7.37
CA LYS A 62 6.72 -5.31 -7.99
C LYS A 62 5.59 -5.68 -7.02
N SER A 63 5.79 -5.50 -5.71
CA SER A 63 4.69 -5.59 -4.75
C SER A 63 3.58 -4.61 -5.12
N ILE A 64 2.33 -5.02 -4.94
CA ILE A 64 1.16 -4.23 -5.32
C ILE A 64 0.40 -3.84 -4.06
N LEU A 65 0.02 -2.56 -3.99
CA LEU A 65 -0.93 -2.06 -3.00
C LEU A 65 -2.15 -1.51 -3.72
N LYS A 66 -3.32 -2.03 -3.39
CA LYS A 66 -4.61 -1.59 -3.90
C LYS A 66 -5.35 -0.85 -2.78
N ILE A 67 -5.71 0.39 -3.03
CA ILE A 67 -6.37 1.29 -2.07
C ILE A 67 -7.80 1.46 -2.54
N LYS A 68 -8.77 1.02 -1.73
CA LYS A 68 -10.21 1.12 -2.04
C LYS A 68 -10.73 2.52 -1.74
N GLU A 69 -12.02 2.70 -1.99
CA GLU A 69 -12.73 3.96 -1.71
C GLU A 69 -12.66 4.37 -0.23
N ASN A 70 -12.80 5.66 0.03
CA ASN A 70 -12.81 6.27 1.37
C ASN A 70 -11.60 5.89 2.22
N SER A 71 -10.43 5.81 1.60
CA SER A 71 -9.18 5.43 2.25
C SER A 71 -8.16 6.55 2.17
N GLU A 72 -7.30 6.62 3.17
CA GLU A 72 -6.16 7.53 3.20
C GLU A 72 -4.90 6.78 3.61
N ALA A 73 -3.83 6.92 2.82
CA ALA A 73 -2.57 6.23 3.04
C ALA A 73 -1.37 7.11 2.71
N VAL A 74 -0.39 7.16 3.61
CA VAL A 74 0.93 7.77 3.37
C VAL A 74 1.90 6.65 3.00
N ILE A 75 2.52 6.77 1.82
CA ILE A 75 3.39 5.77 1.25
C ILE A 75 4.84 6.18 1.52
N THR A 76 5.53 5.46 2.38
CA THR A 76 6.95 5.73 2.66
C THR A 76 7.84 4.59 2.21
N GLY A 77 9.03 4.92 1.75
CA GLY A 77 9.98 3.94 1.26
C GLY A 77 11.44 4.36 1.48
N LYS A 78 12.12 3.67 2.39
CA LYS A 78 13.55 3.90 2.61
C LYS A 78 14.38 3.03 1.66
N LYS A 79 14.99 3.69 0.68
CA LYS A 79 15.81 3.02 -0.34
C LYS A 79 17.15 2.56 0.24
N THR A 80 17.47 1.29 0.01
CA THR A 80 18.79 0.71 0.23
C THR A 80 19.49 0.46 -1.12
N LYS A 81 20.69 -0.12 -1.12
CA LYS A 81 21.38 -0.47 -2.38
C LYS A 81 20.66 -1.53 -3.21
N LYS A 82 19.82 -2.37 -2.60
CA LYS A 82 19.21 -3.55 -3.24
C LYS A 82 17.69 -3.62 -3.13
N SER A 83 17.07 -2.84 -2.24
CA SER A 83 15.64 -2.93 -1.92
C SER A 83 15.10 -1.62 -1.38
N ILE A 84 13.78 -1.51 -1.28
CA ILE A 84 13.07 -0.45 -0.60
C ILE A 84 12.36 -1.07 0.61
N SER A 85 12.70 -0.61 1.83
CA SER A 85 11.91 -0.92 3.02
C SER A 85 10.65 -0.05 2.98
N LYS A 86 9.49 -0.67 2.97
CA LYS A 86 8.20 -0.01 2.72
C LYS A 86 7.39 0.10 4.00
N LYS A 87 6.84 1.27 4.23
CA LYS A 87 5.90 1.50 5.31
C LYS A 87 4.71 2.30 4.80
N ILE A 88 3.52 1.80 5.07
CA ILE A 88 2.26 2.44 4.76
C ILE A 88 1.64 2.90 6.07
N ASN A 89 1.37 4.19 6.22
CA ASN A 89 0.62 4.67 7.37
C ASN A 89 -0.82 4.96 6.92
N MET A 90 -1.79 4.38 7.63
CA MET A 90 -3.21 4.54 7.34
C MET A 90 -3.94 5.06 8.57
N ASP A 91 -4.80 6.05 8.36
CA ASP A 91 -5.71 6.54 9.39
C ASP A 91 -7.12 5.91 9.26
N GLY A 92 -7.46 5.37 8.09
CA GLY A 92 -8.72 4.68 7.84
C GLY A 92 -8.84 4.15 6.42
N GLY A 93 -9.79 3.24 6.21
CA GLY A 93 -10.11 2.70 4.90
C GLY A 93 -9.72 1.25 4.70
N THR A 94 -9.68 0.82 3.44
CA THR A 94 -9.44 -0.58 3.07
C THR A 94 -8.36 -0.69 2.00
N ILE A 95 -7.40 -1.57 2.22
CA ILE A 95 -6.36 -1.89 1.25
C ILE A 95 -6.23 -3.40 1.05
N ARG A 96 -5.81 -3.80 -0.15
CA ARG A 96 -5.24 -5.13 -0.41
C ARG A 96 -3.75 -4.96 -0.70
N ALA A 97 -2.94 -5.77 -0.05
CA ALA A 97 -1.50 -5.79 -0.24
C ALA A 97 -1.06 -7.17 -0.73
N SER A 98 -0.56 -7.22 -1.98
CA SER A 98 0.04 -8.42 -2.57
C SER A 98 1.55 -8.20 -2.60
N ILE A 99 2.24 -8.77 -1.62
CA ILE A 99 3.65 -8.51 -1.34
C ILE A 99 4.51 -9.65 -1.87
N THR A 100 5.40 -9.32 -2.78
CA THR A 100 6.40 -10.25 -3.29
C THR A 100 7.35 -10.67 -2.17
N LYS A 101 7.67 -11.98 -2.10
CA LYS A 101 8.58 -12.52 -1.08
C LYS A 101 9.93 -11.80 -1.11
N GLN A 102 10.30 -11.21 0.01
CA GLN A 102 11.51 -10.39 0.14
C GLN A 102 12.15 -10.52 1.53
N ASN A 103 13.39 -10.04 1.65
CA ASN A 103 14.16 -10.09 2.90
C ASN A 103 13.99 -8.84 3.78
N VAL A 104 13.23 -7.85 3.33
CA VAL A 104 12.89 -6.63 4.08
C VAL A 104 11.41 -6.66 4.43
N ASP A 105 11.07 -6.12 5.59
CA ASP A 105 9.69 -6.07 6.02
C ASP A 105 8.90 -5.03 5.21
N PHE A 106 7.68 -5.39 4.85
CA PHE A 106 6.65 -4.48 4.44
C PHE A 106 5.76 -4.24 5.65
N VAL A 107 5.61 -3.00 6.07
CA VAL A 107 4.89 -2.64 7.28
C VAL A 107 3.69 -1.76 6.94
N ILE A 108 2.54 -2.08 7.51
CA ILE A 108 1.38 -1.17 7.54
C ILE A 108 1.17 -0.78 8.98
N GLN A 109 1.13 0.51 9.23
CA GLN A 109 0.87 1.07 10.56
C GLN A 109 -0.40 1.89 10.54
N THR A 110 -1.23 1.66 11.54
CA THR A 110 -2.44 2.43 11.85
C THR A 110 -2.31 3.02 13.26
N PRO A 111 -3.27 3.81 13.73
CA PRO A 111 -3.34 4.19 15.14
C PRO A 111 -3.44 3.00 16.11
N THR A 112 -4.13 1.94 15.70
CA THR A 112 -4.46 0.78 16.54
C THR A 112 -3.43 -0.34 16.46
N SER A 113 -2.81 -0.57 15.29
CA SER A 113 -1.95 -1.73 15.09
C SER A 113 -0.78 -1.52 14.13
N VAL A 114 0.12 -2.51 14.14
CA VAL A 114 1.19 -2.68 13.16
C VAL A 114 1.07 -4.05 12.53
N ALA A 115 0.90 -4.08 11.21
CA ALA A 115 0.96 -5.30 10.41
C ALA A 115 2.32 -5.41 9.73
N SER A 116 2.99 -6.56 9.85
CA SER A 116 4.30 -6.82 9.26
C SER A 116 4.30 -8.10 8.42
N VAL A 117 4.88 -8.03 7.22
CA VAL A 117 4.86 -9.14 6.26
C VAL A 117 6.17 -9.25 5.46
N LYS A 118 6.42 -10.46 4.94
CA LYS A 118 7.60 -10.75 4.08
C LYS A 118 7.26 -11.44 2.75
N GLY A 119 6.01 -11.47 2.36
CA GLY A 119 5.54 -12.14 1.15
C GLY A 119 4.18 -12.77 1.40
N THR A 120 3.14 -11.99 1.18
CA THR A 120 1.76 -12.35 1.55
C THR A 120 0.78 -11.63 0.65
N ASP A 121 -0.42 -12.16 0.53
CA ASP A 121 -1.58 -11.45 -0.02
C ASP A 121 -2.65 -11.37 1.07
N PHE A 122 -3.14 -10.18 1.34
CA PHE A 122 -4.12 -9.95 2.41
C PHE A 122 -4.89 -8.65 2.22
N TRP A 123 -6.08 -8.60 2.80
CA TRP A 123 -6.82 -7.37 3.01
C TRP A 123 -6.55 -6.82 4.40
N MET A 124 -6.47 -5.50 4.50
CA MET A 124 -6.50 -4.77 5.76
C MET A 124 -7.61 -3.74 5.73
N LEU A 125 -8.50 -3.82 6.71
CA LEU A 125 -9.60 -2.90 6.95
C LEU A 125 -9.27 -2.12 8.21
N VAL A 126 -9.28 -0.80 8.12
CA VAL A 126 -8.92 0.12 9.19
C VAL A 126 -10.13 0.97 9.54
N ASP A 127 -10.62 0.84 10.75
CA ASP A 127 -11.73 1.62 11.29
C ASP A 127 -11.32 2.26 12.62
N GLU A 128 -11.50 3.56 12.72
CA GLU A 128 -11.08 4.34 13.90
C GLU A 128 -11.79 3.91 15.19
N LEU A 129 -13.03 3.44 15.10
CA LEU A 129 -13.85 3.07 16.24
C LEU A 129 -13.82 1.56 16.54
N LEU A 130 -13.86 0.74 15.49
CA LEU A 130 -13.92 -0.72 15.61
C LEU A 130 -12.53 -1.36 15.67
N GLY A 131 -11.50 -0.63 15.23
CA GLY A 131 -10.14 -1.12 15.13
C GLY A 131 -9.84 -1.73 13.76
N ASP A 132 -8.81 -2.54 13.72
CA ASP A 132 -8.26 -3.08 12.48
C ASP A 132 -8.62 -4.55 12.29
N GLN A 133 -8.81 -4.94 11.04
CA GLN A 133 -8.96 -6.32 10.63
C GLN A 133 -8.00 -6.66 9.51
N ILE A 134 -7.42 -7.85 9.58
CA ILE A 134 -6.62 -8.45 8.50
C ILE A 134 -7.27 -9.74 8.06
N ILE A 135 -7.53 -9.88 6.77
CA ILE A 135 -8.02 -11.11 6.15
C ILE A 135 -6.88 -11.71 5.34
N GLY A 136 -6.33 -12.84 5.78
CA GLY A 136 -5.22 -13.53 5.13
C GLY A 136 -5.68 -14.33 3.91
N LEU A 137 -5.17 -13.98 2.72
CA LEU A 137 -5.44 -14.70 1.46
C LEU A 137 -4.32 -15.67 1.11
N GLU A 138 -3.05 -15.27 1.34
CA GLU A 138 -1.87 -16.09 1.11
C GLU A 138 -0.77 -15.73 2.10
N GLY A 139 -0.05 -16.72 2.64
CA GLY A 139 1.06 -16.53 3.54
C GLY A 139 0.65 -16.21 4.97
N GLN A 140 1.40 -15.38 5.66
CA GLN A 140 1.18 -15.06 7.07
C GLN A 140 1.51 -13.59 7.36
N VAL A 141 0.64 -12.93 8.13
CA VAL A 141 0.78 -11.54 8.59
C VAL A 141 0.91 -11.53 10.10
N SER A 142 1.93 -10.85 10.64
CA SER A 142 2.00 -10.51 12.06
C SER A 142 1.18 -9.24 12.29
N LEU A 143 0.18 -9.29 13.16
CA LEU A 143 -0.65 -8.17 13.61
C LEU A 143 -0.38 -7.90 15.07
N VAL A 144 0.21 -6.74 15.38
CA VAL A 144 0.57 -6.31 16.73
C VAL A 144 -0.29 -5.11 17.12
N ASN A 145 -0.97 -5.20 18.26
CA ASN A 145 -1.69 -4.05 18.82
C ASN A 145 -0.70 -3.02 19.40
N THR A 146 -0.86 -1.74 19.08
CA THR A 146 0.05 -0.66 19.47
C THR A 146 -0.02 -0.32 20.95
N GLU A 147 -1.18 -0.50 21.60
CA GLU A 147 -1.39 -0.17 23.01
C GLU A 147 -0.82 -1.23 23.93
N THR A 148 -1.11 -2.49 23.66
CA THR A 148 -0.75 -3.62 24.56
C THR A 148 0.47 -4.41 24.12
N GLY A 149 0.89 -4.27 22.86
CA GLY A 149 1.94 -5.10 22.26
C GLY A 149 1.55 -6.56 22.05
N GLN A 150 0.28 -6.91 22.24
CA GLN A 150 -0.20 -8.26 21.93
C GLN A 150 -0.13 -8.53 20.43
N GLU A 151 0.26 -9.75 20.08
CA GLU A 151 0.47 -10.18 18.70
C GLU A 151 -0.39 -11.39 18.36
N VAL A 152 -0.92 -11.39 17.15
CA VAL A 152 -1.51 -12.57 16.49
C VAL A 152 -0.90 -12.77 15.12
N LEU A 153 -0.75 -14.06 14.71
CA LEU A 153 -0.29 -14.42 13.39
C LEU A 153 -1.49 -14.83 12.54
N VAL A 154 -1.81 -14.01 11.55
CA VAL A 154 -2.93 -14.22 10.64
C VAL A 154 -2.45 -15.02 9.44
N SER A 155 -2.87 -16.28 9.34
CA SER A 155 -2.56 -17.17 8.23
C SER A 155 -3.64 -17.13 7.15
N THR A 156 -3.39 -17.78 6.03
CA THR A 156 -4.38 -17.98 4.94
C THR A 156 -5.69 -18.53 5.46
N GLY A 157 -6.82 -17.92 5.07
CA GLY A 157 -8.18 -18.30 5.49
C GLY A 157 -8.55 -17.86 6.91
N MET A 158 -7.71 -17.06 7.57
CA MET A 158 -7.96 -16.54 8.90
C MET A 158 -8.15 -15.02 8.88
N THR A 159 -8.98 -14.53 9.79
CA THR A 159 -9.17 -13.10 10.05
C THR A 159 -8.59 -12.76 11.42
N GLY A 160 -7.63 -11.85 11.45
CA GLY A 160 -7.10 -11.24 12.67
C GLY A 160 -7.80 -9.91 12.95
N SER A 161 -8.00 -9.60 14.23
CA SER A 161 -8.56 -8.32 14.67
C SER A 161 -7.69 -7.68 15.74
N SER A 162 -7.67 -6.36 15.78
CA SER A 162 -7.01 -5.55 16.80
C SER A 162 -7.86 -4.35 17.11
N THR A 163 -8.30 -4.20 18.37
CA THR A 163 -9.24 -3.14 18.78
C THR A 163 -8.52 -1.99 19.48
N PRO A 164 -9.09 -0.78 19.52
CA PRO A 164 -8.48 0.37 20.20
C PRO A 164 -8.29 0.18 21.70
N ASP A 165 -9.09 -0.69 22.34
CA ASP A 165 -8.94 -1.04 23.76
C ASP A 165 -7.89 -2.14 24.03
N GLY A 166 -7.12 -2.50 23.02
CA GLY A 166 -5.95 -3.37 23.14
C GLY A 166 -6.19 -4.85 22.94
N GLN A 167 -7.42 -5.29 22.62
CA GLN A 167 -7.70 -6.71 22.40
C GLN A 167 -7.23 -7.12 21.00
N VAL A 168 -6.69 -8.33 20.90
CA VAL A 168 -6.40 -8.98 19.63
C VAL A 168 -7.13 -10.31 19.55
N GLY A 169 -7.58 -10.67 18.34
CA GLY A 169 -8.32 -11.90 18.11
C GLY A 169 -7.96 -12.55 16.79
N ILE A 170 -8.25 -13.84 16.67
CA ILE A 170 -8.13 -14.58 15.42
C ILE A 170 -9.33 -15.51 15.27
N SER A 171 -9.91 -15.56 14.08
CA SER A 171 -11.03 -16.42 13.73
C SER A 171 -10.90 -16.94 12.31
N GLN A 172 -11.67 -17.96 11.96
CA GLN A 172 -11.79 -18.38 10.57
C GLN A 172 -12.48 -17.26 9.76
N THR A 173 -11.97 -16.99 8.57
CA THR A 173 -12.55 -15.98 7.68
C THR A 173 -13.95 -16.37 7.23
N ASP A 174 -14.89 -15.46 7.38
CA ASP A 174 -16.17 -15.53 6.69
C ASP A 174 -15.95 -15.04 5.25
N GLU A 175 -16.16 -15.90 4.26
CA GLU A 175 -15.95 -15.57 2.85
C GLU A 175 -16.79 -14.37 2.39
N SER A 176 -17.96 -14.15 2.99
CA SER A 176 -18.82 -13.01 2.70
C SER A 176 -18.25 -11.68 3.19
N SER A 177 -17.28 -11.72 4.11
CA SER A 177 -16.59 -10.52 4.64
C SER A 177 -15.40 -10.08 3.78
N ILE A 178 -14.97 -10.89 2.82
CA ILE A 178 -13.84 -10.55 1.94
C ILE A 178 -14.26 -9.41 1.01
N PRO A 179 -13.54 -8.27 1.02
CA PRO A 179 -13.88 -7.16 0.14
C PRO A 179 -13.72 -7.52 -1.33
N GLU A 180 -14.65 -7.06 -2.18
CA GLU A 180 -14.49 -7.15 -3.63
C GLU A 180 -13.27 -6.35 -4.09
N ASP A 181 -12.53 -6.91 -5.06
CA ASP A 181 -11.38 -6.26 -5.66
C ASP A 181 -11.81 -5.52 -6.94
N PRO A 182 -11.83 -4.17 -6.94
CA PRO A 182 -12.24 -3.39 -8.11
C PRO A 182 -11.34 -3.53 -9.33
N SER A 183 -10.18 -4.18 -9.19
CA SER A 183 -9.28 -4.44 -10.31
C SER A 183 -9.67 -5.69 -11.11
N ASP A 184 -10.45 -6.59 -10.54
CA ASP A 184 -10.83 -7.86 -11.15
C ASP A 184 -11.94 -7.71 -12.23
N GLU A 185 -12.53 -6.51 -12.38
CA GLU A 185 -13.36 -6.23 -13.54
C GLU A 185 -12.51 -6.34 -14.82
N SER A 186 -12.72 -7.42 -15.53
CA SER A 186 -12.02 -7.85 -16.73
C SER A 186 -11.80 -6.70 -17.74
N GLN A 187 -10.56 -6.22 -17.83
CA GLN A 187 -10.03 -5.77 -19.09
C GLN A 187 -9.20 -6.92 -19.66
N GLU A 188 -9.73 -7.60 -20.65
CA GLU A 188 -8.96 -8.47 -21.50
C GLU A 188 -7.85 -7.63 -22.16
N GLY A 189 -6.62 -7.87 -21.74
CA GLY A 189 -5.44 -7.25 -22.34
C GLY A 189 -4.36 -6.96 -21.31
N SER A 190 -3.15 -7.39 -21.54
CA SER A 190 -1.99 -6.96 -20.77
C SER A 190 -1.82 -5.46 -20.89
N SER A 191 -1.87 -4.75 -19.79
CA SER A 191 -1.62 -3.31 -19.76
C SER A 191 -0.14 -3.05 -19.52
N GLN A 192 0.44 -2.12 -20.30
CA GLN A 192 1.84 -1.70 -20.15
C GLN A 192 1.90 -0.27 -19.61
N VAL A 193 2.63 -0.04 -18.54
CA VAL A 193 3.05 1.31 -18.12
C VAL A 193 4.48 1.53 -18.53
N LYS A 194 4.73 2.53 -19.36
CA LYS A 194 6.06 2.97 -19.76
C LYS A 194 6.45 4.20 -18.94
N ILE A 195 7.50 4.07 -18.14
CA ILE A 195 8.04 5.14 -17.32
C ILE A 195 9.34 5.61 -17.96
N TYR A 196 9.39 6.89 -18.33
CA TYR A 196 10.58 7.53 -18.85
C TYR A 196 11.32 8.19 -17.68
N LEU A 197 12.53 7.75 -17.39
CA LEU A 197 13.39 8.33 -16.36
C LEU A 197 14.55 9.04 -17.07
N GLU A 198 14.77 10.30 -16.74
CA GLU A 198 15.94 11.05 -17.21
C GLU A 198 17.03 10.99 -16.14
N GLY A 199 18.19 10.50 -16.53
CA GLY A 199 19.37 10.46 -15.66
C GLY A 199 20.08 11.82 -15.59
N PRO A 200 20.99 12.01 -14.64
CA PRO A 200 21.70 13.29 -14.42
C PRO A 200 22.52 13.78 -15.62
N ASN A 201 22.77 12.92 -16.61
CA ASN A 201 23.50 13.23 -17.84
C ASN A 201 22.60 13.32 -19.08
N GLY A 202 21.25 13.40 -18.92
CA GLY A 202 20.29 13.43 -20.03
C GLY A 202 20.01 12.05 -20.62
N GLU A 203 20.49 10.96 -20.03
CA GLU A 203 20.18 9.61 -20.48
C GLU A 203 18.72 9.27 -20.13
N GLN A 204 17.96 8.86 -21.14
CA GLN A 204 16.59 8.38 -20.96
C GLN A 204 16.61 6.87 -20.73
N LYS A 205 16.05 6.43 -19.60
CA LYS A 205 15.76 5.02 -19.33
C LYS A 205 14.26 4.80 -19.36
N VAL A 206 13.82 3.79 -20.07
CA VAL A 206 12.41 3.40 -20.13
C VAL A 206 12.22 2.16 -19.26
N PHE A 207 11.37 2.29 -18.25
CA PHE A 207 10.86 1.14 -17.50
C PHE A 207 9.51 0.73 -18.11
N ILE A 208 9.39 -0.53 -18.51
CA ILE A 208 8.13 -1.11 -18.97
C ILE A 208 7.65 -2.05 -17.88
N ILE A 209 6.48 -1.78 -17.33
CA ILE A 209 5.79 -2.65 -16.38
C ILE A 209 4.60 -3.24 -17.12
N GLU A 210 4.63 -4.55 -17.33
CA GLU A 210 3.50 -5.33 -17.85
C GLU A 210 2.75 -5.92 -16.65
N TYR A 211 1.42 -5.77 -16.64
CA TYR A 211 0.57 -6.36 -15.62
C TYR A 211 -0.71 -6.91 -16.27
N GLN A 212 -1.19 -8.01 -15.72
CA GLN A 212 -2.44 -8.67 -16.09
C GLN A 212 -3.55 -8.26 -15.13
#